data_f894515e630e92f71a0ed4f2c4b1f827
#
_entry.id   f894515e630e92f71a0ed4f2c4b1f827
#
_cell.length_a   1.000
_cell.length_b   1.000
_cell.length_c   1.000
_cell.angle_alpha   90.00
_cell.angle_beta   90.00
_cell.angle_gamma   90.00
#
_symmetry.space_group_name_H-M   'P 1'
#
loop_
_entity.id
_entity.type
_entity.pdbx_description
1 polymer ?
#
loop_
_entity_poly.entity_id
_entity_poly.type
_entity_poly.pdbx_seq_one_letter_code
_entity_poly.pdbx_strand_id
1 'polypeptide(L)'
;MRKSFYYQALDDIDEYNQEFLAPLNHADEKIRFVALMNIGDEENPDLLPWLHAALQHDSSALVREEAAKKLESWEDSTSLQVLAQALFDADLNVRQAASQSLSEVKNPASTQILAPYLKHTDTFALGAILRALKPLRPQQLFEEISALVHHEDAFVRREAVSALSWLQQDQAITILAKIAETDTDDEVRRIATGGLAYSQSISAEVIQALQHSLTSESWQLRVEAALTIGKLRIVQLEAPLIHAVSDLYWQVRIAAVRSLGLLKSHLAVAHLTDNFKHEISNLRKEVALALGEIGTAEAQKLLEQHQNDPDPEVRKAIRIGLNQIGEVKYANQT
;
A
#
# COMPACT_ATOMS: atom_id res chain seq x y z
N MET A 1 -17.58 -46.72 -11.15
CA MET A 1 -16.58 -45.83 -10.55
C MET A 1 -16.47 -44.59 -11.45
N ARG A 2 -16.80 -43.39 -10.98
CA ARG A 2 -16.46 -42.18 -11.70
C ARG A 2 -14.94 -42.14 -11.74
N LYS A 3 -14.33 -42.09 -12.96
CA LYS A 3 -12.90 -41.83 -13.08
C LYS A 3 -12.60 -40.55 -12.32
N SER A 4 -11.61 -40.58 -11.42
CA SER A 4 -11.16 -39.38 -10.72
C SER A 4 -10.81 -38.31 -11.78
N PHE A 5 -11.11 -37.08 -11.50
CA PHE A 5 -10.86 -35.96 -12.41
C PHE A 5 -9.41 -35.89 -12.90
N TYR A 6 -8.46 -36.29 -12.06
CA TYR A 6 -7.03 -36.34 -12.38
C TYR A 6 -6.64 -37.44 -13.42
N TYR A 7 -7.51 -38.45 -13.66
CA TYR A 7 -7.21 -39.54 -14.57
C TYR A 7 -7.33 -39.22 -16.07
N GLN A 8 -8.08 -38.18 -16.43
CA GLN A 8 -8.31 -37.85 -17.84
C GLN A 8 -7.10 -37.26 -18.57
N ALA A 9 -6.09 -36.82 -17.83
CA ALA A 9 -4.90 -36.16 -18.36
C ALA A 9 -3.63 -37.04 -18.34
N LEU A 10 -3.72 -38.30 -17.84
CA LEU A 10 -2.56 -39.19 -17.70
C LEU A 10 -2.14 -39.90 -18.98
N ASP A 11 -3.01 -39.93 -19.98
CA ASP A 11 -2.76 -40.77 -21.19
C ASP A 11 -1.65 -40.23 -22.11
N ASP A 12 -1.29 -38.94 -21.98
CA ASP A 12 -0.30 -38.26 -22.84
C ASP A 12 0.99 -37.83 -22.10
N ILE A 13 1.24 -38.34 -20.85
CA ILE A 13 2.35 -37.90 -20.03
C ILE A 13 3.49 -38.87 -20.06
N ASP A 14 4.74 -38.34 -20.10
CA ASP A 14 5.93 -39.16 -20.00
C ASP A 14 6.03 -39.93 -18.66
N GLU A 15 6.82 -40.99 -18.66
CA GLU A 15 6.94 -41.94 -17.55
C GLU A 15 7.44 -41.28 -16.25
N TYR A 16 8.27 -40.24 -16.36
CA TYR A 16 8.78 -39.45 -15.23
C TYR A 16 7.66 -38.63 -14.54
N ASN A 17 6.84 -37.94 -15.29
CA ASN A 17 5.75 -37.12 -14.75
C ASN A 17 4.60 -38.00 -14.20
N GLN A 18 4.40 -39.22 -14.70
CA GLN A 18 3.39 -40.16 -14.16
C GLN A 18 3.63 -40.48 -12.69
N GLU A 19 4.88 -40.62 -12.24
CA GLU A 19 5.21 -40.93 -10.84
C GLU A 19 4.76 -39.80 -9.90
N PHE A 20 4.91 -38.54 -10.27
CA PHE A 20 4.46 -37.38 -9.49
C PHE A 20 2.93 -37.30 -9.40
N LEU A 21 2.23 -37.72 -10.43
CA LEU A 21 0.79 -37.54 -10.56
C LEU A 21 -0.05 -38.66 -9.95
N ALA A 22 0.51 -39.85 -9.82
CA ALA A 22 -0.19 -41.02 -9.26
C ALA A 22 -0.76 -40.75 -7.85
N PRO A 23 -0.04 -40.10 -6.91
CA PRO A 23 -0.55 -39.80 -5.57
C PRO A 23 -1.71 -38.80 -5.53
N LEU A 24 -1.93 -37.97 -6.57
CA LEU A 24 -3.10 -37.06 -6.64
C LEU A 24 -4.44 -37.81 -6.68
N ASN A 25 -4.45 -39.08 -7.05
CA ASN A 25 -5.66 -39.92 -7.06
C ASN A 25 -5.90 -40.67 -5.73
N HIS A 26 -5.07 -40.43 -4.71
CA HIS A 26 -5.21 -41.11 -3.43
C HIS A 26 -6.44 -40.62 -2.65
N ALA A 27 -7.07 -41.53 -1.90
CA ALA A 27 -8.26 -41.20 -1.08
C ALA A 27 -7.93 -40.23 0.09
N ASP A 28 -6.71 -40.37 0.66
CA ASP A 28 -6.23 -39.52 1.74
C ASP A 28 -5.78 -38.18 1.20
N GLU A 29 -6.42 -37.12 1.71
CA GLU A 29 -6.12 -35.72 1.33
C GLU A 29 -4.68 -35.29 1.63
N LYS A 30 -4.06 -35.83 2.69
CA LYS A 30 -2.68 -35.53 3.06
C LYS A 30 -1.69 -36.02 2.03
N ILE A 31 -1.98 -37.19 1.41
CA ILE A 31 -1.15 -37.76 0.34
C ILE A 31 -1.29 -36.84 -0.91
N ARG A 32 -2.52 -36.43 -1.26
CA ARG A 32 -2.74 -35.51 -2.36
C ARG A 32 -2.09 -34.14 -2.12
N PHE A 33 -2.16 -33.63 -0.88
CA PHE A 33 -1.49 -32.38 -0.47
C PHE A 33 0.03 -32.46 -0.69
N VAL A 34 0.69 -33.54 -0.21
CA VAL A 34 2.13 -33.75 -0.41
C VAL A 34 2.48 -33.87 -1.89
N ALA A 35 1.64 -34.52 -2.68
CA ALA A 35 1.83 -34.61 -4.12
C ALA A 35 1.80 -33.23 -4.79
N LEU A 36 0.87 -32.34 -4.40
CA LEU A 36 0.82 -30.97 -4.92
C LEU A 36 2.02 -30.13 -4.50
N MET A 37 2.52 -30.29 -3.28
CA MET A 37 3.75 -29.63 -2.86
C MET A 37 4.91 -30.00 -3.80
N ASN A 38 5.11 -31.30 -4.05
CA ASN A 38 6.17 -31.79 -4.93
C ASN A 38 6.01 -31.28 -6.36
N ILE A 39 4.79 -31.31 -6.92
CA ILE A 39 4.47 -30.78 -8.26
C ILE A 39 4.79 -29.30 -8.36
N GLY A 40 4.41 -28.51 -7.34
CA GLY A 40 4.66 -27.08 -7.33
C GLY A 40 6.14 -26.73 -7.18
N ASP A 41 6.91 -27.55 -6.46
CA ASP A 41 8.35 -27.34 -6.25
C ASP A 41 9.19 -27.67 -7.50
N GLU A 42 8.65 -28.44 -8.46
CA GLU A 42 9.32 -28.72 -9.75
C GLU A 42 9.35 -27.51 -10.69
N GLU A 43 8.51 -26.50 -10.45
CA GLU A 43 8.38 -25.30 -11.33
C GLU A 43 8.24 -25.66 -12.82
N ASN A 44 7.65 -26.83 -13.13
CA ASN A 44 7.47 -27.34 -14.47
C ASN A 44 6.12 -26.90 -15.05
N PRO A 45 6.08 -26.10 -16.15
CA PRO A 45 4.82 -25.63 -16.74
C PRO A 45 3.94 -26.80 -17.26
N ASP A 46 4.52 -27.96 -17.61
CA ASP A 46 3.75 -29.13 -18.06
C ASP A 46 2.90 -29.72 -16.93
N LEU A 47 3.20 -29.41 -15.67
CA LEU A 47 2.46 -29.85 -14.49
C LEU A 47 1.34 -28.89 -14.07
N LEU A 48 1.25 -27.68 -14.63
CA LEU A 48 0.20 -26.69 -14.33
C LEU A 48 -1.23 -27.24 -14.45
N PRO A 49 -1.59 -28.05 -15.47
CA PRO A 49 -2.95 -28.57 -15.57
C PRO A 49 -3.43 -29.33 -14.32
N TRP A 50 -2.53 -29.97 -13.56
CA TRP A 50 -2.88 -30.66 -12.32
C TRP A 50 -3.07 -29.72 -11.15
N LEU A 51 -2.28 -28.65 -11.04
CA LEU A 51 -2.50 -27.60 -10.06
C LEU A 51 -3.84 -26.88 -10.32
N HIS A 52 -4.16 -26.59 -11.58
CA HIS A 52 -5.45 -26.03 -11.96
C HIS A 52 -6.62 -26.96 -11.59
N ALA A 53 -6.50 -28.26 -11.93
CA ALA A 53 -7.50 -29.26 -11.62
C ALA A 53 -7.70 -29.43 -10.12
N ALA A 54 -6.62 -29.46 -9.35
CA ALA A 54 -6.66 -29.54 -7.90
C ALA A 54 -7.41 -28.35 -7.30
N LEU A 55 -7.06 -27.11 -7.70
CA LEU A 55 -7.71 -25.90 -7.21
C LEU A 55 -9.20 -25.86 -7.52
N GLN A 56 -9.60 -26.30 -8.72
CA GLN A 56 -11.00 -26.23 -9.14
C GLN A 56 -11.88 -27.35 -8.58
N HIS A 57 -11.31 -28.56 -8.33
CA HIS A 57 -12.15 -29.76 -8.21
C HIS A 57 -11.80 -30.69 -7.05
N ASP A 58 -10.66 -30.47 -6.33
CA ASP A 58 -10.39 -31.35 -5.18
C ASP A 58 -11.46 -31.16 -4.09
N SER A 59 -11.89 -32.27 -3.53
CA SER A 59 -12.90 -32.28 -2.46
C SER A 59 -12.39 -31.66 -1.14
N SER A 60 -11.05 -31.68 -0.93
CA SER A 60 -10.42 -31.15 0.28
C SER A 60 -10.03 -29.68 0.10
N ALA A 61 -10.49 -28.82 1.00
CA ALA A 61 -10.07 -27.42 1.05
C ALA A 61 -8.55 -27.27 1.26
N LEU A 62 -7.92 -28.17 2.06
CA LEU A 62 -6.48 -28.18 2.28
C LEU A 62 -5.71 -28.35 0.96
N VAL A 63 -6.19 -29.23 0.08
CA VAL A 63 -5.56 -29.49 -1.23
C VAL A 63 -5.78 -28.30 -2.17
N ARG A 64 -7.00 -27.73 -2.20
CA ARG A 64 -7.29 -26.54 -3.01
C ARG A 64 -6.48 -25.33 -2.55
N GLU A 65 -6.34 -25.12 -1.23
CA GLU A 65 -5.53 -24.04 -0.66
C GLU A 65 -4.07 -24.16 -1.11
N GLU A 66 -3.48 -25.36 -1.03
CA GLU A 66 -2.10 -25.59 -1.46
C GLU A 66 -1.93 -25.36 -2.96
N ALA A 67 -2.88 -25.82 -3.78
CA ALA A 67 -2.86 -25.59 -5.22
C ALA A 67 -2.88 -24.06 -5.53
N ALA A 68 -3.69 -23.28 -4.81
CA ALA A 68 -3.71 -21.83 -4.97
C ALA A 68 -2.35 -21.19 -4.65
N LYS A 69 -1.67 -21.62 -3.57
CA LYS A 69 -0.33 -21.15 -3.20
C LYS A 69 0.72 -21.47 -4.25
N LYS A 70 0.69 -22.71 -4.79
CA LYS A 70 1.66 -23.16 -5.80
C LYS A 70 1.48 -22.48 -7.17
N LEU A 71 0.34 -21.81 -7.39
CA LEU A 71 0.09 -20.99 -8.58
C LEU A 71 0.56 -19.53 -8.45
N GLU A 72 1.13 -19.10 -7.31
CA GLU A 72 1.54 -17.71 -7.05
C GLU A 72 2.49 -17.15 -8.12
N SER A 73 3.42 -17.95 -8.63
CA SER A 73 4.42 -17.50 -9.61
C SER A 73 3.95 -17.58 -11.07
N TRP A 74 2.73 -18.05 -11.34
CA TRP A 74 2.25 -18.34 -12.68
C TRP A 74 1.23 -17.30 -13.14
N GLU A 75 1.61 -16.56 -14.18
CA GLU A 75 0.78 -15.50 -14.77
C GLU A 75 0.21 -15.86 -16.15
N ASP A 76 0.18 -17.13 -16.52
CA ASP A 76 -0.55 -17.55 -17.71
C ASP A 76 -2.06 -17.37 -17.54
N SER A 77 -2.78 -17.31 -18.66
CA SER A 77 -4.22 -16.99 -18.64
C SER A 77 -5.06 -18.00 -17.86
N THR A 78 -4.70 -19.27 -17.87
CA THR A 78 -5.45 -20.32 -17.17
C THR A 78 -5.21 -20.24 -15.66
N SER A 79 -3.95 -20.10 -15.23
CA SER A 79 -3.59 -19.91 -13.82
C SER A 79 -4.31 -18.71 -13.21
N LEU A 80 -4.30 -17.56 -13.90
CA LEU A 80 -5.00 -16.37 -13.42
C LEU A 80 -6.51 -16.55 -13.36
N GLN A 81 -7.11 -17.24 -14.33
CA GLN A 81 -8.55 -17.50 -14.32
C GLN A 81 -8.96 -18.43 -13.18
N VAL A 82 -8.23 -19.51 -12.94
CA VAL A 82 -8.57 -20.45 -11.84
C VAL A 82 -8.33 -19.80 -10.47
N LEU A 83 -7.28 -18.99 -10.31
CA LEU A 83 -7.06 -18.20 -9.09
C LEU A 83 -8.18 -17.20 -8.87
N ALA A 84 -8.62 -16.47 -9.92
CA ALA A 84 -9.72 -15.52 -9.80
C ALA A 84 -11.06 -16.22 -9.47
N GLN A 85 -11.30 -17.41 -10.00
CA GLN A 85 -12.45 -18.24 -9.63
C GLN A 85 -12.37 -18.74 -8.19
N ALA A 86 -11.18 -19.08 -7.69
CA ALA A 86 -10.98 -19.54 -6.32
C ALA A 86 -11.24 -18.44 -5.26
N LEU A 87 -11.34 -17.17 -5.65
CA LEU A 87 -11.81 -16.09 -4.78
C LEU A 87 -13.27 -16.31 -4.30
N PHE A 88 -14.02 -17.17 -4.96
CA PHE A 88 -15.40 -17.54 -4.63
C PHE A 88 -15.50 -18.95 -4.00
N ASP A 89 -14.39 -19.56 -3.61
CA ASP A 89 -14.40 -20.87 -2.95
C ASP A 89 -15.23 -20.85 -1.66
N ALA A 90 -15.83 -21.96 -1.33
CA ALA A 90 -16.62 -22.11 -0.10
C ALA A 90 -15.74 -21.98 1.16
N ASP A 91 -14.45 -22.34 1.06
CA ASP A 91 -13.50 -22.30 2.16
C ASP A 91 -12.71 -20.96 2.14
N LEU A 92 -12.67 -20.31 3.31
CA LEU A 92 -12.02 -19.01 3.46
C LEU A 92 -10.49 -19.06 3.23
N ASN A 93 -9.83 -20.15 3.63
CA ASN A 93 -8.38 -20.28 3.45
C ASN A 93 -8.00 -20.40 1.98
N VAL A 94 -8.82 -21.10 1.19
CA VAL A 94 -8.67 -21.18 -0.28
C VAL A 94 -8.82 -19.78 -0.90
N ARG A 95 -9.86 -19.02 -0.49
CA ARG A 95 -10.08 -17.63 -0.96
C ARG A 95 -8.88 -16.75 -0.62
N GLN A 96 -8.34 -16.86 0.61
CA GLN A 96 -7.20 -16.07 1.06
C GLN A 96 -5.92 -16.44 0.30
N ALA A 97 -5.65 -17.74 0.09
CA ALA A 97 -4.51 -18.21 -0.68
C ALA A 97 -4.57 -17.69 -2.12
N ALA A 98 -5.73 -17.78 -2.77
CA ALA A 98 -5.93 -17.25 -4.11
C ALA A 98 -5.72 -15.73 -4.18
N SER A 99 -6.25 -14.98 -3.18
CA SER A 99 -6.04 -13.54 -3.08
C SER A 99 -4.57 -13.16 -2.90
N GLN A 100 -3.83 -13.92 -2.08
CA GLN A 100 -2.39 -13.71 -1.88
C GLN A 100 -1.64 -13.96 -3.18
N SER A 101 -1.87 -15.08 -3.85
CA SER A 101 -1.20 -15.42 -5.11
C SER A 101 -1.47 -14.39 -6.21
N LEU A 102 -2.70 -13.90 -6.32
CA LEU A 102 -3.04 -12.82 -7.26
C LEU A 102 -2.38 -11.50 -6.91
N SER A 103 -2.02 -11.24 -5.65
CA SER A 103 -1.34 -9.98 -5.26
C SER A 103 0.10 -9.87 -5.76
N GLU A 104 0.69 -10.97 -6.17
CA GLU A 104 2.06 -11.04 -6.71
C GLU A 104 2.14 -10.83 -8.23
N VAL A 105 0.99 -10.62 -8.89
CA VAL A 105 0.91 -10.38 -10.35
C VAL A 105 1.65 -9.10 -10.74
N LYS A 106 2.50 -9.22 -11.76
CA LYS A 106 3.38 -8.14 -12.25
C LYS A 106 3.23 -7.84 -13.74
N ASN A 107 2.71 -8.81 -14.51
CA ASN A 107 2.56 -8.63 -15.97
C ASN A 107 1.33 -7.75 -16.28
N PRO A 108 1.49 -6.59 -16.95
CA PRO A 108 0.37 -5.74 -17.33
C PRO A 108 -0.71 -6.44 -18.19
N ALA A 109 -0.34 -7.48 -18.95
CA ALA A 109 -1.29 -8.25 -19.75
C ALA A 109 -2.33 -8.99 -18.90
N SER A 110 -2.01 -9.32 -17.64
CA SER A 110 -2.90 -9.95 -16.67
C SER A 110 -4.14 -9.10 -16.37
N THR A 111 -4.06 -7.78 -16.62
CA THR A 111 -5.20 -6.86 -16.50
C THR A 111 -6.41 -7.32 -17.30
N GLN A 112 -6.23 -7.81 -18.52
CA GLN A 112 -7.34 -8.22 -19.39
C GLN A 112 -8.11 -9.43 -18.83
N ILE A 113 -7.41 -10.29 -18.08
CA ILE A 113 -7.98 -11.49 -17.49
C ILE A 113 -8.71 -11.15 -16.18
N LEU A 114 -8.15 -10.22 -15.39
CA LEU A 114 -8.68 -9.86 -14.06
C LEU A 114 -9.80 -8.80 -14.12
N ALA A 115 -9.77 -7.89 -15.10
CA ALA A 115 -10.73 -6.79 -15.21
C ALA A 115 -12.22 -7.23 -15.21
N PRO A 116 -12.64 -8.34 -15.87
CA PRO A 116 -14.03 -8.78 -15.85
C PRO A 116 -14.59 -9.03 -14.43
N TYR A 117 -13.73 -9.41 -13.47
CA TYR A 117 -14.13 -9.69 -12.09
C TYR A 117 -14.47 -8.43 -11.28
N LEU A 118 -14.11 -7.22 -11.75
CA LEU A 118 -14.55 -5.96 -11.14
C LEU A 118 -16.07 -5.72 -11.22
N LYS A 119 -16.79 -6.50 -12.03
CA LYS A 119 -18.24 -6.42 -12.15
C LYS A 119 -18.98 -7.38 -11.19
N HIS A 120 -18.24 -8.12 -10.38
CA HIS A 120 -18.81 -9.07 -9.45
C HIS A 120 -19.37 -8.37 -8.20
N THR A 121 -20.23 -9.05 -7.45
CA THR A 121 -20.86 -8.47 -6.23
C THR A 121 -20.23 -8.94 -4.92
N ASP A 122 -19.37 -9.98 -4.96
CA ASP A 122 -18.68 -10.46 -3.76
C ASP A 122 -17.58 -9.45 -3.34
N THR A 123 -17.72 -8.89 -2.15
CA THR A 123 -16.85 -7.82 -1.63
C THR A 123 -15.41 -8.28 -1.42
N PHE A 124 -15.21 -9.54 -0.97
CA PHE A 124 -13.87 -10.11 -0.82
C PHE A 124 -13.16 -10.24 -2.17
N ALA A 125 -13.86 -10.80 -3.17
CA ALA A 125 -13.31 -10.96 -4.51
C ALA A 125 -13.01 -9.61 -5.16
N LEU A 126 -13.91 -8.62 -5.05
CA LEU A 126 -13.66 -7.25 -5.53
C LEU A 126 -12.39 -6.65 -4.92
N GLY A 127 -12.25 -6.74 -3.59
CA GLY A 127 -11.06 -6.23 -2.91
C GLY A 127 -9.78 -6.95 -3.33
N ALA A 128 -9.82 -8.28 -3.51
CA ALA A 128 -8.68 -9.06 -3.98
C ALA A 128 -8.26 -8.67 -5.41
N ILE A 129 -9.22 -8.51 -6.32
CA ILE A 129 -8.96 -8.10 -7.71
C ILE A 129 -8.42 -6.66 -7.77
N LEU A 130 -9.00 -5.72 -7.03
CA LEU A 130 -8.48 -4.34 -6.96
C LEU A 130 -7.04 -4.31 -6.45
N ARG A 131 -6.71 -5.14 -5.45
CA ARG A 131 -5.35 -5.28 -4.91
C ARG A 131 -4.38 -5.86 -5.93
N ALA A 132 -4.79 -6.89 -6.69
CA ALA A 132 -4.00 -7.47 -7.76
C ALA A 132 -3.76 -6.51 -8.92
N LEU A 133 -4.75 -5.70 -9.29
CA LEU A 133 -4.66 -4.71 -10.37
C LEU A 133 -3.84 -3.47 -10.00
N LYS A 134 -3.78 -3.12 -8.72
CA LYS A 134 -3.13 -1.88 -8.25
C LYS A 134 -1.69 -1.70 -8.75
N PRO A 135 -0.75 -2.66 -8.57
CA PRO A 135 0.62 -2.49 -9.06
C PRO A 135 0.74 -2.43 -10.58
N LEU A 136 -0.23 -2.98 -11.32
CA LEU A 136 -0.26 -2.96 -12.78
C LEU A 136 -0.65 -1.60 -13.36
N ARG A 137 -1.24 -0.70 -12.55
CA ARG A 137 -1.69 0.65 -12.92
C ARG A 137 -2.50 0.68 -14.23
N PRO A 138 -3.60 -0.07 -14.33
CA PRO A 138 -4.36 -0.23 -15.57
C PRO A 138 -5.13 1.04 -15.91
N GLN A 139 -4.52 1.96 -16.65
CA GLN A 139 -5.09 3.27 -16.99
C GLN A 139 -6.47 3.16 -17.68
N GLN A 140 -6.68 2.11 -18.46
CA GLN A 140 -7.92 1.83 -19.16
C GLN A 140 -9.09 1.42 -18.27
N LEU A 141 -8.84 1.07 -16.98
CA LEU A 141 -9.86 0.69 -16.01
C LEU A 141 -10.25 1.85 -15.07
N PHE A 142 -9.93 3.08 -15.45
CA PHE A 142 -10.21 4.26 -14.63
C PHE A 142 -11.71 4.36 -14.26
N GLU A 143 -12.59 4.21 -15.22
CA GLU A 143 -14.04 4.33 -15.01
C GLU A 143 -14.57 3.22 -14.09
N GLU A 144 -14.14 1.96 -14.30
CA GLU A 144 -14.55 0.82 -13.50
C GLU A 144 -14.08 0.96 -12.04
N ILE A 145 -12.82 1.36 -11.84
CA ILE A 145 -12.26 1.57 -10.51
C ILE A 145 -12.93 2.78 -9.83
N SER A 146 -13.17 3.87 -10.58
CA SER A 146 -13.84 5.07 -10.05
C SER A 146 -15.28 4.80 -9.62
N ALA A 147 -15.99 3.89 -10.28
CA ALA A 147 -17.33 3.50 -9.85
C ALA A 147 -17.31 2.81 -8.47
N LEU A 148 -16.28 2.02 -8.18
CA LEU A 148 -16.15 1.25 -6.94
C LEU A 148 -15.76 2.10 -5.72
N VAL A 149 -15.28 3.34 -5.90
CA VAL A 149 -14.98 4.22 -4.75
C VAL A 149 -16.26 4.68 -4.02
N HIS A 150 -17.43 4.44 -4.61
CA HIS A 150 -18.74 4.73 -4.00
C HIS A 150 -19.49 3.45 -3.54
N HIS A 151 -18.80 2.31 -3.49
CA HIS A 151 -19.40 1.05 -3.06
C HIS A 151 -19.91 1.13 -1.62
N GLU A 152 -20.98 0.42 -1.29
CA GLU A 152 -21.59 0.43 0.04
C GLU A 152 -20.63 -0.09 1.12
N ASP A 153 -19.83 -1.12 0.81
CA ASP A 153 -18.86 -1.72 1.70
C ASP A 153 -17.56 -0.88 1.75
N ALA A 154 -17.18 -0.44 2.95
CA ALA A 154 -15.98 0.38 3.17
C ALA A 154 -14.69 -0.35 2.77
N PHE A 155 -14.62 -1.68 2.91
CA PHE A 155 -13.45 -2.46 2.48
C PHE A 155 -13.24 -2.34 0.97
N VAL A 156 -14.30 -2.44 0.16
CA VAL A 156 -14.21 -2.26 -1.29
C VAL A 156 -13.82 -0.82 -1.63
N ARG A 157 -14.39 0.18 -0.94
CA ARG A 157 -14.00 1.58 -1.15
C ARG A 157 -12.52 1.82 -0.84
N ARG A 158 -11.98 1.24 0.24
CA ARG A 158 -10.54 1.35 0.59
C ARG A 158 -9.64 0.84 -0.53
N GLU A 159 -9.94 -0.36 -1.04
CA GLU A 159 -9.14 -0.96 -2.11
C GLU A 159 -9.30 -0.19 -3.43
N ALA A 160 -10.53 0.28 -3.75
CA ALA A 160 -10.78 1.09 -4.95
C ALA A 160 -10.07 2.44 -4.90
N VAL A 161 -10.14 3.16 -3.77
CA VAL A 161 -9.43 4.43 -3.56
C VAL A 161 -7.92 4.24 -3.62
N SER A 162 -7.42 3.15 -3.03
CA SER A 162 -6.01 2.79 -3.13
C SER A 162 -5.59 2.53 -4.58
N ALA A 163 -6.37 1.73 -5.34
CA ALA A 163 -6.09 1.44 -6.74
C ALA A 163 -6.17 2.71 -7.61
N LEU A 164 -7.19 3.56 -7.39
CA LEU A 164 -7.36 4.84 -8.09
C LEU A 164 -6.15 5.77 -7.87
N SER A 165 -5.64 5.85 -6.63
CA SER A 165 -4.44 6.64 -6.30
C SER A 165 -3.20 6.16 -7.07
N TRP A 166 -3.07 4.86 -7.28
CA TRP A 166 -1.93 4.26 -8.00
C TRP A 166 -1.97 4.50 -9.51
N LEU A 167 -3.14 4.81 -10.09
CA LEU A 167 -3.24 5.20 -11.50
C LEU A 167 -2.49 6.51 -11.79
N GLN A 168 -2.36 7.40 -10.80
CA GLN A 168 -1.67 8.70 -10.93
C GLN A 168 -2.20 9.56 -12.09
N GLN A 169 -3.50 9.50 -12.33
CA GLN A 169 -4.19 10.33 -13.33
C GLN A 169 -4.71 11.61 -12.68
N ASP A 170 -4.59 12.74 -13.37
CA ASP A 170 -5.05 14.04 -12.86
C ASP A 170 -6.54 14.03 -12.54
N GLN A 171 -7.36 13.36 -13.33
CA GLN A 171 -8.81 13.22 -13.08
C GLN A 171 -9.12 12.47 -11.78
N ALA A 172 -8.23 11.59 -11.30
CA ALA A 172 -8.39 10.91 -10.02
C ALA A 172 -8.28 11.89 -8.83
N ILE A 173 -7.52 12.96 -8.96
CA ILE A 173 -7.24 13.90 -7.88
C ILE A 173 -8.52 14.58 -7.37
N THR A 174 -9.41 15.00 -8.27
CA THR A 174 -10.71 15.60 -7.88
C THR A 174 -11.59 14.61 -7.11
N ILE A 175 -11.61 13.34 -7.54
CA ILE A 175 -12.35 12.28 -6.87
C ILE A 175 -11.75 12.00 -5.48
N LEU A 176 -10.43 11.87 -5.39
CA LEU A 176 -9.72 11.65 -4.13
C LEU A 176 -9.90 12.81 -3.15
N ALA A 177 -9.84 14.07 -3.61
CA ALA A 177 -10.08 15.23 -2.76
C ALA A 177 -11.50 15.17 -2.16
N LYS A 178 -12.50 14.86 -2.98
CA LYS A 178 -13.88 14.72 -2.50
C LYS A 178 -14.03 13.61 -1.46
N ILE A 179 -13.44 12.44 -1.69
CA ILE A 179 -13.47 11.30 -0.77
C ILE A 179 -12.76 11.64 0.55
N ALA A 180 -11.61 12.30 0.50
CA ALA A 180 -10.85 12.73 1.68
C ALA A 180 -11.68 13.63 2.61
N GLU A 181 -12.61 14.42 2.05
CA GLU A 181 -13.50 15.28 2.82
C GLU A 181 -14.75 14.57 3.34
N THR A 182 -15.33 13.65 2.55
CA THR A 182 -16.73 13.27 2.74
C THR A 182 -17.00 11.79 3.01
N ASP A 183 -16.02 10.90 2.88
CA ASP A 183 -16.27 9.49 3.18
C ASP A 183 -16.56 9.31 4.68
N THR A 184 -17.45 8.38 4.99
CA THR A 184 -17.84 8.07 6.38
C THR A 184 -16.80 7.23 7.12
N ASP A 185 -15.91 6.55 6.40
CA ASP A 185 -14.85 5.70 6.95
C ASP A 185 -13.52 6.46 7.00
N ASP A 186 -12.94 6.57 8.19
CA ASP A 186 -11.69 7.33 8.41
C ASP A 186 -10.51 6.75 7.63
N GLU A 187 -10.47 5.43 7.43
CA GLU A 187 -9.38 4.80 6.69
C GLU A 187 -9.50 5.05 5.19
N VAL A 188 -10.74 5.09 4.64
CA VAL A 188 -10.98 5.53 3.25
C VAL A 188 -10.52 6.97 3.08
N ARG A 189 -10.90 7.87 4.00
CA ARG A 189 -10.44 9.27 3.96
C ARG A 189 -8.91 9.37 4.03
N ARG A 190 -8.27 8.58 4.90
CA ARG A 190 -6.81 8.57 5.05
C ARG A 190 -6.11 8.14 3.77
N ILE A 191 -6.56 7.04 3.13
CA ILE A 191 -6.00 6.56 1.87
C ILE A 191 -6.18 7.60 0.76
N ALA A 192 -7.36 8.22 0.66
CA ALA A 192 -7.63 9.29 -0.30
C ALA A 192 -6.70 10.49 -0.08
N THR A 193 -6.52 10.93 1.17
CA THR A 193 -5.62 12.02 1.55
C THR A 193 -4.17 11.73 1.12
N GLY A 194 -3.68 10.51 1.37
CA GLY A 194 -2.35 10.07 0.91
C GLY A 194 -2.25 10.02 -0.62
N GLY A 195 -3.32 9.65 -1.29
CA GLY A 195 -3.40 9.62 -2.75
C GLY A 195 -3.24 11.00 -3.41
N LEU A 196 -3.63 12.08 -2.72
CA LEU A 196 -3.42 13.45 -3.19
C LEU A 196 -1.94 13.79 -3.38
N ALA A 197 -1.03 13.07 -2.74
CA ALA A 197 0.42 13.24 -2.89
C ALA A 197 0.95 13.01 -4.32
N TYR A 198 0.14 12.48 -5.22
CA TYR A 198 0.45 12.30 -6.64
C TYR A 198 -0.08 13.43 -7.53
N SER A 199 -0.69 14.46 -6.95
CA SER A 199 -1.17 15.62 -7.71
C SER A 199 -0.03 16.33 -8.45
N GLN A 200 -0.22 16.58 -9.75
CA GLN A 200 0.74 17.34 -10.58
C GLN A 200 0.53 18.84 -10.43
N SER A 201 -0.66 19.27 -10.02
CA SER A 201 -1.01 20.67 -9.77
C SER A 201 -1.79 20.81 -8.48
N ILE A 202 -1.52 21.90 -7.74
CA ILE A 202 -2.18 22.16 -6.47
C ILE A 202 -3.43 23.01 -6.73
N SER A 203 -4.58 22.35 -6.79
CA SER A 203 -5.88 23.01 -6.93
C SER A 203 -6.46 23.47 -5.58
N ALA A 204 -7.49 24.31 -5.62
CA ALA A 204 -8.18 24.76 -4.42
C ALA A 204 -8.83 23.58 -3.68
N GLU A 205 -9.35 22.59 -4.39
CA GLU A 205 -9.97 21.40 -3.83
C GLU A 205 -8.94 20.54 -3.06
N VAL A 206 -7.72 20.39 -3.59
CA VAL A 206 -6.62 19.68 -2.90
C VAL A 206 -6.25 20.39 -1.60
N ILE A 207 -6.11 21.73 -1.64
CA ILE A 207 -5.80 22.53 -0.45
C ILE A 207 -6.90 22.38 0.60
N GLN A 208 -8.17 22.49 0.20
CA GLN A 208 -9.32 22.37 1.09
C GLN A 208 -9.39 20.99 1.71
N ALA A 209 -9.25 19.91 0.93
CA ALA A 209 -9.28 18.54 1.42
C ALA A 209 -8.16 18.26 2.44
N LEU A 210 -6.94 18.73 2.17
CA LEU A 210 -5.81 18.58 3.08
C LEU A 210 -5.98 19.40 4.37
N GLN A 211 -6.52 20.62 4.27
CA GLN A 211 -6.83 21.42 5.44
C GLN A 211 -7.91 20.77 6.30
N HIS A 212 -8.96 20.23 5.69
CA HIS A 212 -10.02 19.48 6.38
C HIS A 212 -9.44 18.25 7.08
N SER A 213 -8.65 17.45 6.37
CA SER A 213 -8.01 16.25 6.92
C SER A 213 -7.06 16.56 8.08
N LEU A 214 -6.34 17.69 8.03
CA LEU A 214 -5.42 18.12 9.10
C LEU A 214 -6.14 18.52 10.39
N THR A 215 -7.45 18.82 10.32
CA THR A 215 -8.28 19.18 11.48
C THR A 215 -9.23 18.05 11.91
N SER A 216 -9.10 16.86 11.35
CA SER A 216 -9.92 15.70 11.66
C SER A 216 -9.76 15.25 13.12
N GLU A 217 -10.79 14.62 13.69
CA GLU A 217 -10.70 13.94 15.00
C GLU A 217 -9.73 12.74 14.97
N SER A 218 -9.63 12.04 13.84
CA SER A 218 -8.69 10.94 13.63
C SER A 218 -7.26 11.45 13.52
N TRP A 219 -6.41 11.12 14.50
CA TRP A 219 -5.01 11.51 14.48
C TRP A 219 -4.23 10.90 13.31
N GLN A 220 -4.60 9.69 12.86
CA GLN A 220 -4.00 9.04 11.70
C GLN A 220 -4.24 9.87 10.43
N LEU A 221 -5.45 10.41 10.28
CA LEU A 221 -5.79 11.28 9.15
C LEU A 221 -5.02 12.59 9.20
N ARG A 222 -4.85 13.19 10.41
CA ARG A 222 -4.02 14.38 10.58
C ARG A 222 -2.55 14.14 10.23
N VAL A 223 -2.00 12.95 10.59
CA VAL A 223 -0.64 12.54 10.20
C VAL A 223 -0.51 12.49 8.67
N GLU A 224 -1.44 11.79 8.00
CA GLU A 224 -1.42 11.63 6.55
C GLU A 224 -1.51 12.99 5.84
N ALA A 225 -2.41 13.86 6.31
CA ALA A 225 -2.55 15.21 5.77
C ALA A 225 -1.26 16.03 5.93
N ALA A 226 -0.67 16.04 7.12
CA ALA A 226 0.58 16.76 7.37
C ALA A 226 1.69 16.27 6.43
N LEU A 227 1.88 14.94 6.28
CA LEU A 227 2.89 14.37 5.39
C LEU A 227 2.64 14.72 3.91
N THR A 228 1.39 14.67 3.47
CA THR A 228 0.99 15.00 2.10
C THR A 228 1.23 16.48 1.79
N ILE A 229 0.91 17.38 2.72
CA ILE A 229 1.19 18.83 2.59
C ILE A 229 2.70 19.07 2.42
N GLY A 230 3.53 18.39 3.23
CA GLY A 230 4.98 18.51 3.14
C GLY A 230 5.54 17.97 1.82
N LYS A 231 5.07 16.80 1.37
CA LYS A 231 5.48 16.20 0.10
C LYS A 231 5.16 17.09 -1.09
N LEU A 232 3.98 17.69 -1.10
CA LEU A 232 3.53 18.61 -2.14
C LEU A 232 4.08 20.04 -1.97
N ARG A 233 4.73 20.33 -0.84
CA ARG A 233 5.27 21.67 -0.49
C ARG A 233 4.22 22.78 -0.57
N ILE A 234 3.02 22.52 -0.02
CA ILE A 234 1.90 23.47 -0.06
C ILE A 234 2.12 24.58 0.99
N VAL A 235 2.71 25.70 0.57
CA VAL A 235 3.01 26.84 1.45
C VAL A 235 1.74 27.49 2.02
N GLN A 236 0.62 27.43 1.31
CA GLN A 236 -0.68 27.94 1.76
C GLN A 236 -1.17 27.28 3.06
N LEU A 237 -0.68 26.08 3.38
CA LEU A 237 -1.00 25.32 4.60
C LEU A 237 0.11 25.38 5.67
N GLU A 238 1.08 26.30 5.54
CA GLU A 238 2.15 26.49 6.52
C GLU A 238 1.60 26.81 7.92
N ALA A 239 0.67 27.76 8.04
CA ALA A 239 0.11 28.14 9.34
C ALA A 239 -0.68 26.99 10.03
N PRO A 240 -1.55 26.23 9.35
CA PRO A 240 -2.11 24.99 9.88
C PRO A 240 -1.07 23.95 10.34
N LEU A 241 0.02 23.77 9.59
CA LEU A 241 1.12 22.87 10.01
C LEU A 241 1.84 23.38 11.27
N ILE A 242 2.08 24.68 11.38
CA ILE A 242 2.65 25.29 12.60
C ILE A 242 1.75 25.02 13.80
N HIS A 243 0.44 25.10 13.65
CA HIS A 243 -0.48 24.73 14.72
C HIS A 243 -0.35 23.25 15.10
N ALA A 244 -0.19 22.36 14.12
CA ALA A 244 -0.09 20.91 14.32
C ALA A 244 1.19 20.47 15.06
N VAL A 245 2.24 21.29 15.19
CA VAL A 245 3.42 20.97 16.01
C VAL A 245 3.12 20.91 17.51
N SER A 246 1.94 21.37 17.92
CA SER A 246 1.44 21.33 19.29
C SER A 246 0.28 20.33 19.46
N ASP A 247 0.07 19.43 18.50
CA ASP A 247 -1.00 18.42 18.55
C ASP A 247 -0.88 17.54 19.79
N LEU A 248 -2.01 17.02 20.27
CA LEU A 248 -2.04 16.11 21.41
C LEU A 248 -1.24 14.83 21.14
N TYR A 249 -1.23 14.35 19.89
CA TYR A 249 -0.54 13.13 19.47
C TYR A 249 0.85 13.47 18.92
N TRP A 250 1.90 12.94 19.53
CA TRP A 250 3.29 13.18 19.13
C TRP A 250 3.58 12.72 17.67
N GLN A 251 2.85 11.72 17.15
CA GLN A 251 2.95 11.28 15.76
C GLN A 251 2.55 12.40 14.79
N VAL A 252 1.50 13.16 15.12
CA VAL A 252 1.07 14.32 14.33
C VAL A 252 2.13 15.42 14.40
N ARG A 253 2.69 15.68 15.60
CA ARG A 253 3.79 16.64 15.76
C ARG A 253 4.98 16.30 14.89
N ILE A 254 5.40 15.01 14.86
CA ILE A 254 6.49 14.54 13.99
C ILE A 254 6.19 14.82 12.52
N ALA A 255 4.99 14.47 12.06
CA ALA A 255 4.58 14.68 10.67
C ALA A 255 4.59 16.18 10.30
N ALA A 256 4.06 17.03 11.18
CA ALA A 256 4.05 18.49 11.00
C ALA A 256 5.48 19.07 10.98
N VAL A 257 6.33 18.69 11.94
CA VAL A 257 7.73 19.13 12.03
C VAL A 257 8.50 18.76 10.76
N ARG A 258 8.41 17.50 10.31
CA ARG A 258 9.03 17.03 9.07
C ARG A 258 8.57 17.85 7.86
N SER A 259 7.27 18.10 7.76
CA SER A 259 6.68 18.84 6.65
C SER A 259 7.09 20.30 6.64
N LEU A 260 7.20 20.95 7.81
CA LEU A 260 7.72 22.30 7.93
C LEU A 260 9.21 22.39 7.55
N GLY A 261 10.00 21.34 7.82
CA GLY A 261 11.38 21.22 7.30
C GLY A 261 11.39 21.19 5.77
N LEU A 262 10.55 20.35 5.14
CA LEU A 262 10.43 20.25 3.67
C LEU A 262 9.95 21.55 3.02
N LEU A 263 9.07 22.32 3.70
CA LEU A 263 8.65 23.65 3.29
C LEU A 263 9.73 24.72 3.50
N LYS A 264 10.78 24.41 4.25
CA LYS A 264 11.78 25.37 4.73
C LYS A 264 11.14 26.57 5.46
N SER A 265 10.16 26.29 6.30
CA SER A 265 9.35 27.29 7.01
C SER A 265 10.19 28.05 8.05
N HIS A 266 10.57 29.27 7.73
CA HIS A 266 11.27 30.14 8.70
C HIS A 266 10.37 30.50 9.90
N LEU A 267 9.06 30.63 9.67
CA LEU A 267 8.09 30.94 10.73
C LEU A 267 7.96 29.83 11.77
N ALA A 268 8.25 28.58 11.38
CA ALA A 268 8.14 27.44 12.27
C ALA A 268 9.20 27.40 13.38
N VAL A 269 10.39 28.00 13.17
CA VAL A 269 11.55 27.86 14.07
C VAL A 269 11.20 28.19 15.53
N ALA A 270 10.48 29.28 15.77
CA ALA A 270 10.08 29.68 17.11
C ALA A 270 9.14 28.66 17.77
N HIS A 271 8.26 28.02 17.00
CA HIS A 271 7.29 27.04 17.47
C HIS A 271 7.88 25.63 17.69
N LEU A 272 9.08 25.36 17.14
CA LEU A 272 9.76 24.08 17.30
C LEU A 272 10.55 23.96 18.63
N THR A 273 10.80 25.08 19.31
CA THR A 273 11.63 25.12 20.54
C THR A 273 11.10 24.20 21.64
N ASP A 274 9.78 24.18 21.89
CA ASP A 274 9.20 23.36 22.94
C ASP A 274 9.24 21.86 22.61
N ASN A 275 9.29 21.50 21.32
CA ASN A 275 9.40 20.12 20.89
C ASN A 275 10.80 19.51 21.14
N PHE A 276 11.84 20.33 21.35
CA PHE A 276 13.15 19.86 21.84
C PHE A 276 13.11 19.43 23.32
N LYS A 277 12.11 19.87 24.08
CA LYS A 277 11.95 19.50 25.49
C LYS A 277 11.05 18.29 25.71
N HIS A 278 10.50 17.73 24.60
CA HIS A 278 9.58 16.60 24.66
C HIS A 278 10.29 15.33 25.13
N GLU A 279 9.63 14.47 25.92
CA GLU A 279 10.19 13.21 26.42
C GLU A 279 10.55 12.22 25.31
N ILE A 280 9.81 12.22 24.19
CA ILE A 280 10.03 11.32 23.06
C ILE A 280 11.22 11.80 22.22
N SER A 281 12.33 11.05 22.29
CA SER A 281 13.58 11.37 21.56
C SER A 281 13.39 11.41 20.05
N ASN A 282 12.49 10.58 19.50
CA ASN A 282 12.21 10.57 18.07
C ASN A 282 11.62 11.92 17.59
N LEU A 283 10.77 12.58 18.40
CA LEU A 283 10.29 13.93 18.08
C LEU A 283 11.44 14.94 18.11
N ARG A 284 12.29 14.94 19.17
CA ARG A 284 13.45 15.83 19.24
C ARG A 284 14.42 15.63 18.07
N LYS A 285 14.63 14.38 17.64
CA LYS A 285 15.40 14.05 16.46
C LYS A 285 14.84 14.67 15.17
N GLU A 286 13.53 14.54 14.94
CA GLU A 286 12.89 15.13 13.76
C GLU A 286 12.93 16.67 13.80
N VAL A 287 12.81 17.29 14.97
CA VAL A 287 13.02 18.75 15.14
C VAL A 287 14.42 19.16 14.70
N ALA A 288 15.45 18.40 15.11
CA ALA A 288 16.83 18.69 14.73
C ALA A 288 17.04 18.61 13.20
N LEU A 289 16.47 17.57 12.55
CA LEU A 289 16.55 17.43 11.09
C LEU A 289 15.81 18.54 10.37
N ALA A 290 14.59 18.87 10.82
CA ALA A 290 13.78 19.94 10.22
C ALA A 290 14.46 21.32 10.32
N LEU A 291 15.11 21.63 11.45
CA LEU A 291 15.86 22.86 11.62
C LEU A 291 17.07 22.93 10.67
N GLY A 292 17.74 21.80 10.42
CA GLY A 292 18.79 21.69 9.41
C GLY A 292 18.30 22.03 8.01
N GLU A 293 17.14 21.51 7.62
CA GLU A 293 16.49 21.78 6.33
C GLU A 293 16.04 23.25 6.19
N ILE A 294 15.54 23.86 7.29
CA ILE A 294 15.12 25.26 7.33
C ILE A 294 16.31 26.20 7.14
N GLY A 295 17.44 25.94 7.78
CA GLY A 295 18.73 26.53 7.47
C GLY A 295 18.94 27.99 7.93
N THR A 296 18.08 28.56 8.79
CA THR A 296 18.23 29.96 9.27
C THR A 296 19.24 30.08 10.40
N ALA A 297 19.69 31.32 10.69
CA ALA A 297 20.57 31.59 11.81
C ALA A 297 19.92 31.24 13.17
N GLU A 298 18.60 31.46 13.29
CA GLU A 298 17.82 31.09 14.46
C GLU A 298 17.74 29.57 14.63
N ALA A 299 17.56 28.83 13.53
CA ALA A 299 17.58 27.36 13.52
C ALA A 299 18.94 26.84 13.96
N GLN A 300 20.05 27.41 13.45
CA GLN A 300 21.41 27.07 13.87
C GLN A 300 21.59 27.27 15.38
N LYS A 301 21.21 28.45 15.89
CA LYS A 301 21.31 28.77 17.32
C LYS A 301 20.54 27.79 18.17
N LEU A 302 19.34 27.38 17.75
CA LEU A 302 18.51 26.42 18.47
C LEU A 302 19.17 25.03 18.50
N LEU A 303 19.77 24.57 17.39
CA LEU A 303 20.53 23.34 17.32
C LEU A 303 21.76 23.37 18.26
N GLU A 304 22.52 24.47 18.27
CA GLU A 304 23.68 24.67 19.11
C GLU A 304 23.34 24.60 20.62
N GLN A 305 22.19 25.11 21.02
CA GLN A 305 21.69 25.04 22.40
C GLN A 305 21.39 23.63 22.88
N HIS A 306 21.09 22.69 21.97
CA HIS A 306 20.69 21.32 22.29
C HIS A 306 21.73 20.26 21.95
N GLN A 307 23.00 20.64 21.66
CA GLN A 307 24.09 19.71 21.29
C GLN A 307 24.35 18.58 22.29
N ASN A 308 23.99 18.79 23.55
CA ASN A 308 24.20 17.86 24.66
C ASN A 308 22.92 17.04 24.98
N ASP A 309 22.02 16.83 24.03
CA ASP A 309 20.83 15.99 24.26
C ASP A 309 21.23 14.63 24.82
N PRO A 310 20.49 14.09 25.80
CA PRO A 310 20.80 12.79 26.40
C PRO A 310 20.79 11.64 25.39
N ASP A 311 19.96 11.70 24.35
CA ASP A 311 19.85 10.66 23.33
C ASP A 311 20.93 10.81 22.24
N PRO A 312 21.71 9.75 21.95
CA PRO A 312 22.78 9.80 20.96
C PRO A 312 22.27 10.02 19.52
N GLU A 313 21.08 9.53 19.17
CA GLU A 313 20.51 9.73 17.83
C GLU A 313 20.02 11.19 17.65
N VAL A 314 19.55 11.84 18.70
CA VAL A 314 19.23 13.28 18.68
C VAL A 314 20.52 14.09 18.49
N ARG A 315 21.60 13.80 19.25
CA ARG A 315 22.90 14.47 19.05
C ARG A 315 23.46 14.29 17.64
N LYS A 316 23.27 13.10 17.04
CA LYS A 316 23.65 12.83 15.65
C LYS A 316 22.84 13.68 14.66
N ALA A 317 21.49 13.76 14.83
CA ALA A 317 20.63 14.58 14.01
C ALA A 317 20.99 16.08 14.11
N ILE A 318 21.33 16.58 15.31
CA ILE A 318 21.79 17.95 15.51
C ILE A 318 23.09 18.21 14.72
N ARG A 319 24.08 17.30 14.75
CA ARG A 319 25.31 17.43 13.95
C ARG A 319 25.01 17.46 12.45
N ILE A 320 24.09 16.60 11.98
CA ILE A 320 23.65 16.60 10.57
C ILE A 320 23.05 17.96 10.22
N GLY A 321 22.12 18.49 11.01
CA GLY A 321 21.47 19.77 10.77
C GLY A 321 22.47 20.94 10.75
N LEU A 322 23.41 20.97 11.68
CA LEU A 322 24.47 22.01 11.71
C LEU A 322 25.38 21.94 10.49
N ASN A 323 25.74 20.75 10.02
CA ASN A 323 26.54 20.57 8.81
C ASN A 323 25.79 21.07 7.57
N GLN A 324 24.51 20.72 7.42
CA GLN A 324 23.65 21.19 6.31
C GLN A 324 23.62 22.72 6.25
N ILE A 325 23.44 23.39 7.39
CA ILE A 325 23.43 24.86 7.46
C ILE A 325 24.81 25.44 7.07
N GLY A 326 25.90 24.78 7.49
CA GLY A 326 27.27 25.18 7.15
C GLY A 326 27.53 25.09 5.64
N GLU A 327 27.15 24.01 4.99
CA GLU A 327 27.31 23.78 3.54
C GLU A 327 26.57 24.83 2.71
N VAL A 328 25.32 25.16 3.09
CA VAL A 328 24.52 26.21 2.41
C VAL A 328 25.20 27.58 2.49
N LYS A 329 25.82 27.90 3.64
CA LYS A 329 26.55 29.18 3.78
C LYS A 329 27.78 29.25 2.87
N TYR A 330 28.54 28.17 2.73
CA TYR A 330 29.69 28.11 1.83
C TYR A 330 29.27 28.22 0.36
N ALA A 331 28.20 27.53 -0.05
CA ALA A 331 27.71 27.58 -1.44
C ALA A 331 27.19 28.97 -1.85
N ASN A 332 26.71 29.78 -0.91
CA ASN A 332 26.23 31.15 -1.20
C ASN A 332 27.34 32.22 -1.17
N GLN A 333 28.58 31.84 -0.81
CA GLN A 333 29.75 32.75 -0.78
C GLN A 333 30.70 32.55 -1.96
N THR A 334 30.53 31.50 -2.75
CA THR A 334 31.21 31.21 -4.00
C THR A 334 30.39 31.55 -5.22
#